data_887ad2f436b96b482f35da96333c7d53
#
_entry.id   887ad2f436b96b482f35da96333c7d53
#
_cell.length_a   1.000
_cell.length_b   1.000
_cell.length_c   1.000
_cell.angle_alpha   90.00
_cell.angle_beta   90.00
_cell.angle_gamma   90.00
#
_symmetry.space_group_name_H-M   'P 1'
#
loop_
_entity.id
_entity.type
_entity.pdbx_description
1 polymer ?
#
loop_
_entity_poly.entity_id
_entity_poly.type
_entity_poly.pdbx_seq_one_letter_code
_entity_poly.pdbx_strand_id
1 'polypeptide(L)'
;MGSGITEINKDTFWQLIEETKNQCGQDMDASISWIKKELLSMPPEQSLQFHAIMHGYRDLADKYGLWTAAIFIKEYGCSDDGFMDFRAWLIAQGKDIYMAALENPDSLTRVEQYGDCEFELLNYVGDYAYQELTGRSAYVDCTPEMEKRVLEEISGEIK
;
A
#
# COMPACT_ATOMS: atom_id res chain seq x y z
N MET A 1 3.95 -12.95 17.97
CA MET A 1 5.28 -12.34 17.83
C MET A 1 5.27 -11.32 16.72
N GLY A 2 5.97 -10.21 16.86
CA GLY A 2 6.07 -9.20 15.81
C GLY A 2 6.94 -9.64 14.65
N SER A 3 6.97 -8.82 13.60
CA SER A 3 7.72 -9.07 12.39
C SER A 3 9.25 -8.99 12.57
N GLY A 4 9.71 -8.33 13.65
CA GLY A 4 11.12 -8.01 13.84
C GLY A 4 11.58 -6.78 13.06
N ILE A 5 10.68 -6.14 12.31
CA ILE A 5 10.98 -4.91 11.57
C ILE A 5 11.06 -3.74 12.56
N THR A 6 12.16 -3.01 12.52
CA THR A 6 12.38 -1.86 13.42
C THR A 6 12.41 -0.53 12.67
N GLU A 7 12.54 -0.58 11.36
CA GLU A 7 12.65 0.60 10.50
C GLU A 7 11.91 0.33 9.19
N ILE A 8 11.19 1.34 8.69
CA ILE A 8 10.46 1.24 7.42
C ILE A 8 11.26 1.93 6.31
N ASN A 9 11.61 1.15 5.30
CA ASN A 9 12.15 1.61 4.03
C ASN A 9 11.44 0.81 2.93
N LYS A 10 11.82 1.00 1.66
CA LYS A 10 11.15 0.31 0.56
C LYS A 10 11.18 -1.23 0.70
N ASP A 11 12.27 -1.77 1.22
CA ASP A 11 12.40 -3.22 1.36
C ASP A 11 11.58 -3.77 2.53
N THR A 12 11.65 -3.10 3.69
CA THR A 12 10.87 -3.53 4.85
C THR A 12 9.39 -3.21 4.70
N PHE A 13 9.03 -2.20 3.91
CA PHE A 13 7.64 -1.96 3.54
C PHE A 13 7.04 -3.21 2.88
N TRP A 14 7.70 -3.73 1.84
CA TRP A 14 7.23 -4.92 1.15
C TRP A 14 7.30 -6.17 2.03
N GLN A 15 8.31 -6.24 2.90
CA GLN A 15 8.40 -7.33 3.88
C GLN A 15 7.19 -7.31 4.80
N LEU A 16 6.81 -6.14 5.31
CA LEU A 16 5.62 -6.02 6.17
C LEU A 16 4.34 -6.39 5.41
N ILE A 17 4.20 -5.95 4.17
CA ILE A 17 3.06 -6.34 3.33
C ILE A 17 3.00 -7.86 3.17
N GLU A 18 4.12 -8.51 2.87
CA GLU A 18 4.17 -9.96 2.66
C GLU A 18 3.85 -10.72 3.94
N GLU A 19 4.39 -10.27 5.06
CA GLU A 19 4.09 -10.89 6.38
C GLU A 19 2.62 -10.72 6.73
N THR A 20 2.04 -9.56 6.44
CA THR A 20 0.61 -9.31 6.65
C THR A 20 -0.23 -10.28 5.84
N LYS A 21 0.11 -10.46 4.56
CA LYS A 21 -0.57 -11.38 3.67
C LYS A 21 -0.49 -12.82 4.20
N ASN A 22 0.67 -13.23 4.66
CA ASN A 22 0.88 -14.58 5.19
C ASN A 22 0.10 -14.82 6.48
N GLN A 23 -0.03 -13.82 7.34
CA GLN A 23 -0.71 -13.95 8.62
C GLN A 23 -2.24 -13.80 8.52
N CYS A 24 -2.69 -12.93 7.64
CA CYS A 24 -4.11 -12.50 7.59
C CYS A 24 -4.84 -12.96 6.33
N GLY A 25 -4.12 -13.41 5.30
CA GLY A 25 -4.74 -13.82 4.04
C GLY A 25 -5.55 -12.71 3.41
N GLN A 26 -6.81 -13.00 3.09
CA GLN A 26 -7.72 -12.05 2.43
C GLN A 26 -8.58 -11.25 3.43
N ASP A 27 -8.35 -11.43 4.72
CA ASP A 27 -9.08 -10.70 5.77
C ASP A 27 -8.50 -9.29 5.89
N MET A 28 -9.18 -8.32 5.28
CA MET A 28 -8.71 -6.94 5.22
C MET A 28 -8.69 -6.27 6.60
N ASP A 29 -9.68 -6.53 7.44
CA ASP A 29 -9.72 -5.96 8.79
C ASP A 29 -8.58 -6.48 9.64
N ALA A 30 -8.31 -7.79 9.57
CA ALA A 30 -7.17 -8.39 10.25
C ALA A 30 -5.85 -7.82 9.73
N SER A 31 -5.75 -7.59 8.42
CA SER A 31 -4.56 -7.00 7.79
C SER A 31 -4.28 -5.60 8.31
N ILE A 32 -5.30 -4.76 8.40
CA ILE A 32 -5.14 -3.39 8.93
C ILE A 32 -4.71 -3.44 10.40
N SER A 33 -5.34 -4.29 11.20
CA SER A 33 -4.97 -4.45 12.61
C SER A 33 -3.52 -4.93 12.77
N TRP A 34 -3.09 -5.87 11.93
CA TRP A 34 -1.71 -6.37 11.93
C TRP A 34 -0.71 -5.27 11.62
N ILE A 35 -0.91 -4.55 10.52
CA ILE A 35 0.00 -3.47 10.10
C ILE A 35 0.05 -2.37 11.17
N LYS A 36 -1.10 -1.95 11.66
CA LYS A 36 -1.18 -0.91 12.68
C LYS A 36 -0.43 -1.31 13.94
N LYS A 37 -0.61 -2.55 14.40
CA LYS A 37 0.08 -3.07 15.57
C LYS A 37 1.61 -3.04 15.39
N GLU A 38 2.07 -3.45 14.22
CA GLU A 38 3.50 -3.43 13.92
C GLU A 38 4.05 -2.00 13.90
N LEU A 39 3.32 -1.07 13.29
CA LEU A 39 3.73 0.34 13.26
C LEU A 39 3.73 0.98 14.65
N LEU A 40 2.75 0.63 15.50
CA LEU A 40 2.69 1.15 16.87
C LEU A 40 3.86 0.67 17.73
N SER A 41 4.53 -0.41 17.35
CA SER A 41 5.70 -0.92 18.06
C SER A 41 7.00 -0.22 17.67
N MET A 42 6.95 0.68 16.71
CA MET A 42 8.11 1.42 16.19
C MET A 42 8.00 2.92 16.53
N PRO A 43 9.13 3.68 16.44
CA PRO A 43 9.05 5.12 16.57
C PRO A 43 8.09 5.76 15.57
N PRO A 44 7.46 6.91 15.91
CA PRO A 44 6.47 7.54 15.02
C PRO A 44 6.94 7.83 13.61
N GLU A 45 8.22 8.13 13.43
CA GLU A 45 8.81 8.41 12.11
C GLU A 45 8.61 7.24 11.15
N GLN A 46 8.49 6.02 11.66
CA GLN A 46 8.30 4.85 10.82
C GLN A 46 6.89 4.79 10.25
N SER A 47 5.91 5.30 10.98
CA SER A 47 4.55 5.44 10.47
C SER A 47 4.48 6.49 9.35
N LEU A 48 5.24 7.59 9.46
CA LEU A 48 5.37 8.57 8.37
C LEU A 48 6.02 7.94 7.14
N GLN A 49 7.08 7.15 7.33
CA GLN A 49 7.74 6.47 6.21
C GLN A 49 6.79 5.48 5.53
N PHE A 50 6.05 4.70 6.32
CA PHE A 50 5.07 3.78 5.76
C PHE A 50 4.02 4.53 4.93
N HIS A 51 3.49 5.61 5.47
CA HIS A 51 2.50 6.44 4.80
C HIS A 51 3.05 6.98 3.47
N ALA A 52 4.26 7.54 3.48
CA ALA A 52 4.88 8.11 2.28
C ALA A 52 5.14 7.04 1.22
N ILE A 53 5.66 5.88 1.61
CA ILE A 53 5.97 4.80 0.68
C ILE A 53 4.69 4.21 0.10
N MET A 54 3.68 3.98 0.94
CA MET A 54 2.37 3.50 0.50
C MET A 54 1.77 4.41 -0.56
N HIS A 55 1.75 5.71 -0.30
CA HIS A 55 1.20 6.69 -1.23
C HIS A 55 2.06 6.80 -2.50
N GLY A 56 3.37 6.68 -2.36
CA GLY A 56 4.28 6.67 -3.51
C GLY A 56 4.01 5.51 -4.46
N TYR A 57 3.93 4.30 -3.95
CA TYR A 57 3.62 3.13 -4.78
C TYR A 57 2.22 3.22 -5.37
N ARG A 58 1.26 3.73 -4.61
CA ARG A 58 -0.09 3.94 -5.13
C ARG A 58 -0.07 4.90 -6.33
N ASP A 59 0.65 6.02 -6.20
CA ASP A 59 0.72 7.01 -7.26
C ASP A 59 1.48 6.50 -8.49
N LEU A 60 2.53 5.68 -8.29
CA LEU A 60 3.25 5.07 -9.41
C LEU A 60 2.38 4.07 -10.18
N ALA A 61 1.36 3.50 -9.54
CA ALA A 61 0.41 2.60 -10.18
C ALA A 61 -0.72 3.34 -10.91
N ASP A 62 -0.73 4.67 -10.90
CA ASP A 62 -1.72 5.46 -11.62
C ASP A 62 -1.39 5.47 -13.12
N LYS A 63 -1.67 4.35 -13.78
CA LYS A 63 -1.39 4.12 -15.18
C LYS A 63 -2.67 3.74 -15.91
N TYR A 64 -2.81 4.23 -17.14
CA TYR A 64 -3.99 4.01 -17.95
C TYR A 64 -4.33 2.52 -18.12
N GLY A 65 -3.31 1.68 -18.38
CA GLY A 65 -3.51 0.25 -18.53
C GLY A 65 -4.06 -0.42 -17.28
N LEU A 66 -3.64 0.03 -16.10
CA LEU A 66 -4.17 -0.48 -14.84
C LEU A 66 -5.59 0.01 -14.57
N TRP A 67 -5.93 1.23 -14.96
CA TRP A 67 -7.31 1.71 -14.90
C TRP A 67 -8.22 0.83 -15.75
N THR A 68 -7.79 0.52 -16.98
CA THR A 68 -8.54 -0.36 -17.89
C THR A 68 -8.73 -1.75 -17.26
N ALA A 69 -7.67 -2.31 -16.67
CA ALA A 69 -7.76 -3.60 -16.00
C ALA A 69 -8.75 -3.56 -14.84
N ALA A 70 -8.74 -2.48 -14.06
CA ALA A 70 -9.67 -2.31 -12.93
C ALA A 70 -11.13 -2.27 -13.42
N ILE A 71 -11.39 -1.60 -14.54
CA ILE A 71 -12.73 -1.53 -15.13
C ILE A 71 -13.22 -2.93 -15.50
N PHE A 72 -12.36 -3.75 -16.11
CA PHE A 72 -12.70 -5.13 -16.48
C PHE A 72 -12.94 -6.02 -15.27
N ILE A 73 -12.12 -5.89 -14.24
CA ILE A 73 -12.22 -6.68 -13.01
C ILE A 73 -13.49 -6.30 -12.23
N LYS A 74 -13.81 -5.02 -12.21
CA LYS A 74 -14.96 -4.49 -11.48
C LYS A 74 -16.13 -4.36 -12.44
N GLU A 75 -17.06 -5.29 -12.39
CA GLU A 75 -18.18 -5.43 -13.33
C GLU A 75 -18.98 -4.16 -13.60
N TYR A 76 -19.00 -3.23 -12.64
CA TYR A 76 -19.80 -2.00 -12.73
C TYR A 76 -18.97 -0.76 -13.06
N GLY A 77 -17.75 -0.96 -13.55
CA GLY A 77 -16.83 0.12 -13.84
C GLY A 77 -16.01 0.54 -12.62
N CYS A 78 -15.21 1.58 -12.81
CA CYS A 78 -14.29 2.00 -11.78
C CYS A 78 -14.20 3.54 -11.75
N SER A 79 -14.68 4.14 -10.64
CA SER A 79 -14.55 5.58 -10.40
C SER A 79 -13.11 5.95 -10.03
N ASP A 80 -12.81 7.26 -9.95
CA ASP A 80 -11.50 7.73 -9.51
C ASP A 80 -11.16 7.20 -8.11
N ASP A 81 -12.10 7.28 -7.18
CA ASP A 81 -11.92 6.78 -5.81
C ASP A 81 -11.77 5.26 -5.80
N GLY A 82 -12.60 4.57 -6.58
CA GLY A 82 -12.51 3.11 -6.71
C GLY A 82 -11.17 2.67 -7.30
N PHE A 83 -10.61 3.42 -8.23
CA PHE A 83 -9.30 3.11 -8.78
C PHE A 83 -8.19 3.36 -7.75
N MET A 84 -8.30 4.40 -6.94
CA MET A 84 -7.36 4.63 -5.85
C MET A 84 -7.36 3.45 -4.88
N ASP A 85 -8.54 2.97 -4.51
CA ASP A 85 -8.70 1.85 -3.59
C ASP A 85 -8.29 0.52 -4.23
N PHE A 86 -8.46 0.38 -5.54
CA PHE A 86 -7.96 -0.76 -6.32
C PHE A 86 -6.42 -0.81 -6.29
N ARG A 87 -5.78 0.33 -6.45
CA ARG A 87 -4.30 0.38 -6.40
C ARG A 87 -3.77 0.01 -5.02
N ALA A 88 -4.48 0.40 -3.95
CA ALA A 88 -4.15 -0.04 -2.61
C ALA A 88 -4.33 -1.56 -2.47
N TRP A 89 -5.42 -2.12 -3.00
CA TRP A 89 -5.63 -3.56 -3.04
C TRP A 89 -4.48 -4.27 -3.78
N LEU A 90 -4.04 -3.71 -4.90
CA LEU A 90 -2.93 -4.26 -5.68
C LEU A 90 -1.64 -4.32 -4.85
N ILE A 91 -1.34 -3.28 -4.10
CA ILE A 91 -0.17 -3.25 -3.21
C ILE A 91 -0.27 -4.36 -2.16
N ALA A 92 -1.46 -4.59 -1.61
CA ALA A 92 -1.69 -5.65 -0.62
C ALA A 92 -1.42 -7.05 -1.16
N GLN A 93 -1.38 -7.24 -2.47
CA GLN A 93 -1.07 -8.53 -3.08
C GLN A 93 0.43 -8.88 -3.02
N GLY A 94 1.28 -7.91 -2.69
CA GLY A 94 2.72 -8.10 -2.56
C GLY A 94 3.51 -7.52 -3.73
N LYS A 95 4.83 -7.40 -3.53
CA LYS A 95 5.71 -6.73 -4.48
C LYS A 95 5.71 -7.40 -5.87
N ASP A 96 5.79 -8.71 -5.90
CA ASP A 96 5.90 -9.43 -7.19
C ASP A 96 4.67 -9.23 -8.05
N ILE A 97 3.48 -9.32 -7.44
CA ILE A 97 2.22 -9.10 -8.15
C ILE A 97 2.09 -7.64 -8.57
N TYR A 98 2.44 -6.72 -7.68
CA TYR A 98 2.41 -5.29 -7.97
C TYR A 98 3.32 -4.93 -9.16
N MET A 99 4.58 -5.36 -9.12
CA MET A 99 5.54 -5.04 -10.18
C MET A 99 5.15 -5.68 -11.51
N ALA A 100 4.66 -6.93 -11.49
CA ALA A 100 4.19 -7.60 -12.69
C ALA A 100 3.01 -6.86 -13.31
N ALA A 101 2.10 -6.35 -12.50
CA ALA A 101 0.93 -5.61 -12.99
C ALA A 101 1.32 -4.26 -13.60
N LEU A 102 2.32 -3.58 -13.06
CA LEU A 102 2.83 -2.34 -13.64
C LEU A 102 3.48 -2.57 -15.00
N GLU A 103 4.20 -3.68 -15.14
CA GLU A 103 4.85 -4.05 -16.38
C GLU A 103 3.82 -4.50 -17.42
N ASN A 104 2.86 -5.35 -17.00
CA ASN A 104 1.81 -5.88 -17.86
C ASN A 104 0.52 -6.09 -17.06
N PRO A 105 -0.47 -5.19 -17.20
CA PRO A 105 -1.74 -5.33 -16.47
C PRO A 105 -2.46 -6.65 -16.70
N ASP A 106 -2.25 -7.31 -17.84
CA ASP A 106 -2.85 -8.62 -18.12
C ASP A 106 -2.41 -9.70 -17.13
N SER A 107 -1.28 -9.49 -16.44
CA SER A 107 -0.83 -10.42 -15.41
C SER A 107 -1.85 -10.60 -14.29
N LEU A 108 -2.75 -9.63 -14.10
CA LEU A 108 -3.79 -9.69 -13.07
C LEU A 108 -4.84 -10.76 -13.33
N THR A 109 -4.93 -11.29 -14.56
CA THR A 109 -5.84 -12.41 -14.88
C THR A 109 -5.48 -13.68 -14.11
N ARG A 110 -4.25 -13.77 -13.61
CA ARG A 110 -3.75 -14.93 -12.85
C ARG A 110 -3.82 -14.72 -11.34
N VAL A 111 -4.29 -13.57 -10.90
CA VAL A 111 -4.34 -13.22 -9.49
C VAL A 111 -5.75 -13.44 -8.97
N GLU A 112 -5.86 -14.13 -7.83
CA GLU A 112 -7.14 -14.34 -7.20
C GLU A 112 -7.72 -13.00 -6.75
N GLN A 113 -8.94 -12.72 -7.21
CA GLN A 113 -9.66 -11.51 -6.86
C GLN A 113 -10.60 -11.80 -5.69
N TYR A 114 -10.65 -10.91 -4.72
CA TYR A 114 -11.52 -11.07 -3.58
C TYR A 114 -12.13 -9.74 -3.16
N GLY A 115 -13.29 -9.80 -2.53
CA GLY A 115 -14.05 -8.61 -2.19
C GLY A 115 -14.36 -7.80 -3.44
N ASP A 116 -14.30 -6.48 -3.32
CA ASP A 116 -14.49 -5.56 -4.44
C ASP A 116 -13.17 -5.19 -5.13
N CYS A 117 -12.08 -5.86 -4.78
CA CYS A 117 -10.72 -5.49 -5.20
C CYS A 117 -10.43 -4.03 -4.84
N GLU A 118 -10.81 -3.63 -3.63
CA GLU A 118 -10.58 -2.30 -3.08
C GLU A 118 -10.09 -2.44 -1.65
N PHE A 119 -9.08 -1.66 -1.28
CA PHE A 119 -8.55 -1.70 0.07
C PHE A 119 -8.33 -0.28 0.59
N GLU A 120 -9.43 0.44 0.76
CA GLU A 120 -9.41 1.85 1.16
C GLU A 120 -8.59 2.10 2.42
N LEU A 121 -8.79 1.29 3.46
CA LEU A 121 -8.13 1.52 4.75
C LEU A 121 -6.62 1.38 4.70
N LEU A 122 -6.07 0.66 3.73
CA LEU A 122 -4.63 0.56 3.57
C LEU A 122 -4.01 1.92 3.24
N ASN A 123 -4.76 2.80 2.57
CA ASN A 123 -4.33 4.16 2.29
C ASN A 123 -4.14 4.99 3.57
N TYR A 124 -4.80 4.64 4.65
CA TYR A 124 -4.87 5.45 5.87
C TYR A 124 -4.17 4.83 7.08
N VAL A 125 -3.76 3.57 7.01
CA VAL A 125 -3.25 2.88 8.19
C VAL A 125 -2.00 3.52 8.78
N GLY A 126 -1.11 4.05 7.95
CA GLY A 126 0.07 4.78 8.41
C GLY A 126 -0.30 6.03 9.19
N ASP A 127 -1.29 6.77 8.67
CA ASP A 127 -1.80 7.96 9.36
C ASP A 127 -2.48 7.61 10.68
N TYR A 128 -3.28 6.55 10.71
CA TYR A 128 -3.92 6.12 11.95
C TYR A 128 -2.90 5.75 13.04
N ALA A 129 -1.86 5.02 12.67
CA ALA A 129 -0.80 4.69 13.62
C ALA A 129 -0.07 5.95 14.09
N TYR A 130 0.23 6.85 13.17
CA TYR A 130 0.89 8.11 13.49
C TYR A 130 0.06 8.97 14.45
N GLN A 131 -1.25 9.07 14.20
CA GLN A 131 -2.16 9.81 15.08
C GLN A 131 -2.21 9.20 16.47
N GLU A 132 -2.23 7.89 16.58
CA GLU A 132 -2.22 7.23 17.88
C GLU A 132 -0.94 7.51 18.68
N LEU A 133 0.20 7.54 17.98
CA LEU A 133 1.50 7.76 18.62
C LEU A 133 1.78 9.22 18.96
N THR A 134 1.26 10.17 18.17
CA THR A 134 1.65 11.58 18.28
C THR A 134 0.50 12.54 18.48
N GLY A 135 -0.73 12.15 18.18
CA GLY A 135 -1.88 13.07 18.12
C GLY A 135 -1.87 13.95 16.87
N ARG A 136 -0.96 13.74 15.93
CA ARG A 136 -0.81 14.55 14.72
C ARG A 136 -1.14 13.73 13.48
N SER A 137 -1.44 14.41 12.37
CA SER A 137 -1.76 13.76 11.09
C SER A 137 -0.52 13.56 10.23
N ALA A 138 -0.36 12.37 9.67
CA ALA A 138 0.68 12.09 8.69
C ALA A 138 0.52 12.93 7.42
N TYR A 139 -0.70 13.28 7.05
CA TYR A 139 -0.97 14.15 5.90
C TYR A 139 -0.39 15.55 6.08
N VAL A 140 -0.27 16.01 7.31
CA VAL A 140 0.31 17.32 7.63
C VAL A 140 1.82 17.23 7.77
N ASP A 141 2.29 16.20 8.48
CA ASP A 141 3.70 16.08 8.86
C ASP A 141 4.58 15.45 7.77
N CYS A 142 3.98 14.74 6.81
CA CYS A 142 4.70 14.22 5.65
C CYS A 142 4.90 15.36 4.65
N THR A 143 6.10 15.96 4.66
CA THR A 143 6.39 17.15 3.85
C THR A 143 6.53 16.81 2.36
N PRO A 144 6.33 17.79 1.46
CA PRO A 144 6.58 17.60 0.03
C PRO A 144 8.00 17.09 -0.27
N GLU A 145 8.99 17.53 0.49
CA GLU A 145 10.38 17.09 0.34
C GLU A 145 10.53 15.61 0.69
N MET A 146 9.86 15.16 1.74
CA MET A 146 9.87 13.75 2.13
C MET A 146 9.19 12.89 1.06
N GLU A 147 8.04 13.33 0.57
CA GLU A 147 7.31 12.63 -0.49
C GLU A 147 8.14 12.51 -1.76
N LYS A 148 8.81 13.59 -2.14
CA LYS A 148 9.68 13.61 -3.33
C LYS A 148 10.85 12.65 -3.17
N ARG A 149 11.51 12.67 -2.02
CA ARG A 149 12.63 11.77 -1.74
C ARG A 149 12.22 10.31 -1.81
N VAL A 150 11.08 9.97 -1.21
CA VAL A 150 10.54 8.62 -1.24
C VAL A 150 10.21 8.22 -2.68
N LEU A 151 9.54 9.09 -3.42
CA LEU A 151 9.16 8.82 -4.81
C LEU A 151 10.39 8.57 -5.69
N GLU A 152 11.46 9.34 -5.53
CA GLU A 152 12.71 9.15 -6.25
C GLU A 152 13.33 7.79 -5.91
N GLU A 153 13.30 7.40 -4.63
CA GLU A 153 13.86 6.13 -4.17
C GLU A 153 13.11 4.94 -4.77
N ILE A 154 11.77 4.96 -4.70
CA ILE A 154 10.97 3.81 -5.13
C ILE A 154 10.81 3.74 -6.66
N SER A 155 10.79 4.87 -7.35
CA SER A 155 10.60 4.90 -8.82
C SER A 155 11.76 4.26 -9.58
N GLY A 156 12.95 4.21 -9.00
CA GLY A 156 14.10 3.55 -9.59
C GLY A 156 13.91 2.04 -9.79
N GLU A 157 12.97 1.42 -9.10
CA GLU A 157 12.66 0.00 -9.23
C GLU A 157 11.72 -0.30 -10.40
N ILE A 158 11.08 0.72 -10.95
CA ILE A 158 10.04 0.55 -11.98
C ILE A 158 10.63 0.91 -13.34
N LYS A 159 10.56 -0.03 -14.26
CA LYS A 159 11.07 0.12 -15.62
C LYS A 159 10.01 0.68 -16.57
#